data_3209693de224cf8f7e01b5e0a316589c
#
_entry.id   3209693de224cf8f7e01b5e0a316589c
#
_cell.length_a   1.000
_cell.length_b   1.000
_cell.length_c   1.000
_cell.angle_alpha   90.00
_cell.angle_beta   90.00
_cell.angle_gamma   90.00
#
_symmetry.space_group_name_H-M   'P 1'
#
loop_
_entity.id
_entity.type
_entity.pdbx_description
1 polymer ?
#
loop_
_entity_poly.entity_id
_entity_poly.type
_entity_poly.pdbx_seq_one_letter_code
_entity_poly.pdbx_strand_id
1 'polypeptide(L)'
;MHEDFCKNAPPKLGGVPSEARRGGSILRLLAVSVAFASFPHPIFAQRPTPPPTPKAAAAGDRKSVIFNWMWYMGMLRGIQEVDAVATLELQGAGTIQVQGQPCKVSNYRASINYQISGMRVQYTCALPNGQSRTGIEVVSGAFAWDEDIVGAGLVPGRGTPAPNRNALNERLIRLWSSPQGAPKAAAAGGENTKVAIEDGKPVVTFPIPGVPGAIAKATLNAENQAEYVQTKLGNVVTEFIYEKYEDYNPADDKVYGYLPGHIVEKRNGVTVLDLTVTQTDVGNLYVVVPIPESVRTTKP
;
A
#
# COMPACT_ATOMS: atom_id res chain seq x y z
N MET A 1 54.99 -14.95 24.85
CA MET A 1 54.38 -16.18 24.39
C MET A 1 53.31 -15.75 23.41
N HIS A 2 53.67 -15.65 22.13
CA HIS A 2 53.53 -16.66 21.08
C HIS A 2 52.08 -17.12 20.93
N GLU A 3 51.38 -17.11 19.81
CA GLU A 3 51.78 -17.12 18.38
C GLU A 3 50.52 -16.78 17.54
N ASP A 4 50.71 -16.07 16.46
CA ASP A 4 50.23 -16.24 15.10
C ASP A 4 49.19 -17.32 14.82
N PHE A 5 48.15 -16.91 13.98
CA PHE A 5 47.60 -17.76 12.92
C PHE A 5 46.72 -16.91 11.97
N CYS A 6 47.22 -16.67 10.89
CA CYS A 6 47.11 -17.16 9.52
C CYS A 6 46.10 -16.42 8.65
N LYS A 7 46.70 -15.73 7.70
CA LYS A 7 46.18 -15.24 6.43
C LYS A 7 45.54 -16.35 5.58
N ASN A 8 44.40 -16.12 4.99
CA ASN A 8 44.03 -16.77 3.73
C ASN A 8 43.38 -15.76 2.78
N ALA A 9 44.08 -15.45 1.71
CA ALA A 9 43.59 -14.71 0.55
C ALA A 9 43.04 -15.70 -0.50
N PRO A 10 42.00 -15.35 -1.27
CA PRO A 10 41.49 -16.19 -2.35
C PRO A 10 42.36 -16.08 -3.62
N PRO A 11 42.38 -17.13 -4.48
CA PRO A 11 43.28 -17.24 -5.61
C PRO A 11 42.88 -16.37 -6.82
N LYS A 12 43.89 -15.83 -7.48
CA LYS A 12 43.78 -15.13 -8.77
C LYS A 12 43.49 -16.12 -9.89
N LEU A 13 42.42 -15.84 -10.68
CA LEU A 13 42.16 -16.51 -11.95
C LEU A 13 43.08 -15.95 -13.04
N GLY A 14 43.79 -16.89 -13.68
CA GLY A 14 44.78 -16.61 -14.70
C GLY A 14 44.18 -16.22 -16.06
N GLY A 15 44.91 -15.40 -16.77
CA GLY A 15 44.61 -14.97 -18.13
C GLY A 15 44.91 -16.06 -19.18
N VAL A 16 44.18 -16.00 -20.26
CA VAL A 16 44.36 -16.82 -21.48
C VAL A 16 45.01 -15.95 -22.56
N PRO A 17 46.06 -16.44 -23.26
CA PRO A 17 46.76 -15.64 -24.26
C PRO A 17 46.06 -15.72 -25.62
N SER A 18 46.14 -14.60 -26.35
CA SER A 18 45.76 -14.46 -27.75
C SER A 18 46.80 -15.04 -28.66
N GLU A 19 46.47 -15.94 -29.58
CA GLU A 19 47.26 -16.25 -30.75
C GLU A 19 46.54 -15.83 -32.02
N ALA A 20 47.25 -15.01 -32.76
CA ALA A 20 46.93 -14.61 -34.12
C ALA A 20 47.44 -15.66 -35.11
N ARG A 21 46.64 -16.10 -36.06
CA ARG A 21 47.13 -16.69 -37.33
C ARG A 21 46.34 -16.16 -38.52
N ARG A 22 47.11 -15.60 -39.45
CA ARG A 22 46.75 -15.22 -40.82
C ARG A 22 46.58 -16.50 -41.69
N GLY A 23 45.64 -16.44 -42.62
CA GLY A 23 45.56 -17.38 -43.72
C GLY A 23 44.33 -17.10 -44.58
N GLY A 24 44.54 -16.53 -45.76
CA GLY A 24 43.49 -16.18 -46.69
C GLY A 24 42.96 -17.36 -47.50
N SER A 25 41.75 -17.22 -47.98
CA SER A 25 41.26 -17.79 -49.23
C SER A 25 39.97 -17.10 -49.65
N ILE A 26 40.00 -16.61 -50.88
CA ILE A 26 38.88 -15.98 -51.57
C ILE A 26 37.93 -17.05 -52.01
N LEU A 27 36.71 -17.05 -51.50
CA LEU A 27 35.58 -17.81 -52.08
C LEU A 27 34.40 -16.86 -52.25
N ARG A 28 34.11 -16.59 -53.54
CA ARG A 28 32.90 -15.84 -53.94
C ARG A 28 31.68 -16.67 -53.60
N LEU A 29 30.86 -16.18 -52.70
CA LEU A 29 29.51 -16.73 -52.46
C LEU A 29 28.48 -15.66 -52.79
N LEU A 30 27.64 -16.02 -53.73
CA LEU A 30 26.45 -15.29 -54.16
C LEU A 30 25.54 -14.98 -52.93
N ALA A 31 25.35 -13.70 -52.68
CA ALA A 31 24.35 -13.26 -51.70
C ALA A 31 22.95 -13.36 -52.35
N VAL A 32 22.19 -14.37 -51.92
CA VAL A 32 20.72 -14.39 -52.12
C VAL A 32 20.11 -13.56 -51.00
N SER A 33 19.75 -12.34 -51.34
CA SER A 33 18.98 -11.46 -50.41
C SER A 33 17.55 -11.95 -50.33
N VAL A 34 17.24 -12.73 -49.27
CA VAL A 34 15.85 -12.99 -48.88
C VAL A 34 15.36 -11.79 -48.10
N ALA A 35 14.59 -10.92 -48.76
CA ALA A 35 13.87 -9.84 -48.08
C ALA A 35 12.77 -10.44 -47.22
N PHE A 36 13.01 -10.54 -45.90
CA PHE A 36 11.96 -10.75 -44.92
C PHE A 36 11.13 -9.46 -44.82
N ALA A 37 9.99 -9.44 -45.46
CA ALA A 37 8.97 -8.43 -45.21
C ALA A 37 8.46 -8.63 -43.80
N SER A 38 9.02 -7.89 -42.86
CA SER A 38 8.47 -7.77 -41.48
C SER A 38 7.16 -6.99 -41.56
N PHE A 39 6.05 -7.69 -41.66
CA PHE A 39 4.75 -7.09 -41.40
C PHE A 39 4.69 -6.76 -39.89
N PRO A 40 4.48 -5.50 -39.50
CA PRO A 40 4.17 -5.21 -38.12
C PRO A 40 2.79 -5.80 -37.83
N HIS A 41 2.76 -6.92 -37.13
CA HIS A 41 1.51 -7.40 -36.54
C HIS A 41 1.12 -6.34 -35.49
N PRO A 42 -0.06 -5.74 -35.57
CA PRO A 42 -0.54 -4.93 -34.49
C PRO A 42 -0.71 -5.90 -33.29
N ILE A 43 0.14 -5.73 -32.30
CA ILE A 43 -0.07 -6.31 -30.99
C ILE A 43 -1.28 -5.54 -30.44
N PHE A 44 -2.47 -6.08 -30.71
CA PHE A 44 -3.65 -5.69 -29.96
C PHE A 44 -3.34 -6.16 -28.53
N ALA A 45 -2.99 -5.21 -27.66
CA ALA A 45 -3.03 -5.44 -26.23
C ALA A 45 -4.48 -5.88 -25.94
N GLN A 46 -4.69 -7.17 -25.77
CA GLN A 46 -5.97 -7.69 -25.33
C GLN A 46 -6.22 -7.04 -23.98
N ARG A 47 -7.28 -6.23 -23.91
CA ARG A 47 -7.74 -5.76 -22.60
C ARG A 47 -7.92 -7.00 -21.73
N PRO A 48 -7.41 -7.00 -20.49
CA PRO A 48 -7.63 -8.09 -19.55
C PRO A 48 -9.12 -8.41 -19.55
N THR A 49 -9.46 -9.67 -19.65
CA THR A 49 -10.85 -10.12 -19.52
C THR A 49 -11.30 -9.71 -18.12
N PRO A 50 -12.36 -8.93 -17.94
CA PRO A 50 -12.83 -8.60 -16.61
C PRO A 50 -13.07 -9.88 -15.81
N PRO A 51 -12.79 -9.87 -14.49
CA PRO A 51 -13.03 -11.03 -13.66
C PRO A 51 -14.46 -11.52 -13.83
N PRO A 52 -14.72 -12.83 -13.72
CA PRO A 52 -16.07 -13.36 -13.86
C PRO A 52 -17.00 -12.60 -12.92
N THR A 53 -18.11 -12.09 -13.47
CA THR A 53 -19.08 -11.32 -12.70
C THR A 53 -19.55 -12.18 -11.52
N PRO A 54 -19.34 -11.78 -10.27
CA PRO A 54 -19.87 -12.51 -9.13
C PRO A 54 -21.38 -12.67 -9.31
N LYS A 55 -21.94 -13.79 -8.85
CA LYS A 55 -23.40 -13.96 -8.83
C LYS A 55 -24.02 -12.70 -8.21
N ALA A 56 -25.01 -12.12 -8.91
CA ALA A 56 -25.70 -10.96 -8.42
C ALA A 56 -26.13 -11.22 -6.96
N ALA A 57 -25.46 -10.52 -6.03
CA ALA A 57 -25.81 -10.59 -4.64
C ALA A 57 -27.24 -10.02 -4.51
N ALA A 58 -28.08 -10.64 -3.69
CA ALA A 58 -29.32 -10.00 -3.29
C ALA A 58 -28.94 -8.63 -2.72
N ALA A 59 -29.44 -7.57 -3.31
CA ALA A 59 -29.15 -6.21 -2.87
C ALA A 59 -29.41 -6.11 -1.35
N GLY A 60 -28.36 -5.85 -0.55
CA GLY A 60 -28.44 -5.74 0.90
C GLY A 60 -28.03 -6.98 1.71
N ASP A 61 -27.69 -8.13 1.08
CA ASP A 61 -27.09 -9.22 1.84
C ASP A 61 -25.65 -8.86 2.25
N ARG A 62 -25.44 -8.76 3.56
CA ARG A 62 -24.15 -8.35 4.15
C ARG A 62 -22.97 -9.19 3.63
N LYS A 63 -23.11 -10.52 3.62
CA LYS A 63 -22.02 -11.42 3.22
C LYS A 63 -21.64 -11.20 1.77
N SER A 64 -22.64 -11.11 0.90
CA SER A 64 -22.45 -10.90 -0.52
C SER A 64 -21.85 -9.52 -0.83
N VAL A 65 -22.29 -8.48 -0.15
CA VAL A 65 -21.74 -7.12 -0.35
C VAL A 65 -20.28 -7.04 0.08
N ILE A 66 -19.93 -7.59 1.25
CA ILE A 66 -18.54 -7.60 1.73
C ILE A 66 -17.67 -8.48 0.82
N PHE A 67 -18.18 -9.65 0.42
CA PHE A 67 -17.49 -10.53 -0.52
C PHE A 67 -17.20 -9.82 -1.84
N ASN A 68 -18.20 -9.19 -2.46
CA ASN A 68 -18.03 -8.46 -3.71
C ASN A 68 -17.02 -7.31 -3.54
N TRP A 69 -17.10 -6.55 -2.45
CA TRP A 69 -16.16 -5.50 -2.16
C TRP A 69 -14.71 -6.03 -2.13
N MET A 70 -14.45 -7.09 -1.36
CA MET A 70 -13.12 -7.71 -1.28
C MET A 70 -12.69 -8.31 -2.62
N TRP A 71 -13.62 -8.93 -3.36
CA TRP A 71 -13.35 -9.52 -4.66
C TRP A 71 -12.91 -8.48 -5.69
N TYR A 72 -13.69 -7.41 -5.86
CA TYR A 72 -13.36 -6.35 -6.81
C TYR A 72 -12.12 -5.53 -6.41
N MET A 73 -11.76 -5.51 -5.14
CA MET A 73 -10.48 -4.98 -4.69
C MET A 73 -9.30 -5.93 -4.94
N GLY A 74 -9.55 -7.13 -5.47
CA GLY A 74 -8.54 -8.14 -5.73
C GLY A 74 -7.91 -8.74 -4.48
N MET A 75 -8.65 -8.77 -3.38
CA MET A 75 -8.14 -9.26 -2.10
C MET A 75 -8.30 -10.77 -1.93
N LEU A 76 -9.33 -11.36 -2.54
CA LEU A 76 -9.63 -12.78 -2.40
C LEU A 76 -8.81 -13.61 -3.38
N ARG A 77 -8.18 -14.67 -2.90
CA ARG A 77 -7.27 -15.53 -3.67
C ARG A 77 -7.57 -17.01 -3.47
N GLY A 78 -7.19 -17.77 -4.51
CA GLY A 78 -7.29 -19.24 -4.51
C GLY A 78 -8.73 -19.75 -4.61
N ILE A 79 -8.87 -21.07 -4.63
CA ILE A 79 -10.18 -21.76 -4.76
C ILE A 79 -11.08 -21.49 -3.54
N GLN A 80 -10.47 -21.22 -2.38
CA GLN A 80 -11.19 -20.97 -1.14
C GLN A 80 -11.57 -19.48 -0.97
N GLU A 81 -11.19 -18.61 -1.91
CA GLU A 81 -11.51 -17.19 -1.91
C GLU A 81 -11.19 -16.50 -0.58
N VAL A 82 -10.01 -16.81 -0.03
CA VAL A 82 -9.54 -16.23 1.23
C VAL A 82 -8.82 -14.90 0.99
N ASP A 83 -8.90 -14.01 1.99
CA ASP A 83 -8.16 -12.76 1.99
C ASP A 83 -6.65 -13.00 2.00
N ALA A 84 -5.99 -12.66 0.91
CA ALA A 84 -4.55 -12.85 0.71
C ALA A 84 -3.76 -11.54 0.84
N VAL A 85 -4.40 -10.41 1.10
CA VAL A 85 -3.73 -9.12 1.23
C VAL A 85 -3.35 -8.87 2.69
N ALA A 86 -2.17 -9.36 3.09
CA ALA A 86 -1.63 -9.11 4.43
C ALA A 86 -1.05 -7.71 4.58
N THR A 87 -0.45 -7.18 3.51
CA THR A 87 0.28 -5.91 3.52
C THR A 87 -0.04 -5.06 2.29
N LEU A 88 0.13 -3.76 2.45
CA LEU A 88 0.01 -2.77 1.39
C LEU A 88 1.09 -1.71 1.57
N GLU A 89 1.78 -1.36 0.50
CA GLU A 89 2.57 -0.15 0.43
C GLU A 89 2.03 0.75 -0.68
N LEU A 90 1.96 2.04 -0.40
CA LEU A 90 1.63 3.05 -1.40
C LEU A 90 2.60 4.23 -1.28
N GLN A 91 2.95 4.79 -2.42
CA GLN A 91 3.76 5.99 -2.52
C GLN A 91 3.02 7.03 -3.35
N GLY A 92 3.31 8.30 -3.11
CA GLY A 92 2.64 9.36 -3.82
C GLY A 92 3.23 10.74 -3.56
N ALA A 93 2.62 11.72 -4.19
CA ALA A 93 2.91 13.14 -4.04
C ALA A 93 1.61 13.93 -3.93
N GLY A 94 1.67 15.13 -3.35
CA GLY A 94 0.47 15.92 -3.14
C GLY A 94 0.64 16.98 -2.07
N THR A 95 -0.34 17.10 -1.17
CA THR A 95 -0.32 18.07 -0.08
C THR A 95 -0.77 17.41 1.22
N ILE A 96 -0.09 17.70 2.32
CA ILE A 96 -0.53 17.36 3.68
C ILE A 96 -0.63 18.62 4.53
N GLN A 97 -1.38 18.55 5.63
CA GLN A 97 -1.37 19.58 6.66
C GLN A 97 -0.31 19.26 7.72
N VAL A 98 0.63 20.18 7.92
CA VAL A 98 1.63 20.11 8.99
C VAL A 98 1.47 21.33 9.88
N GLN A 99 1.11 21.11 11.14
CA GLN A 99 0.86 22.19 12.11
C GLN A 99 -0.15 23.25 11.59
N GLY A 100 -1.20 22.80 10.89
CA GLY A 100 -2.24 23.67 10.35
C GLY A 100 -1.85 24.44 9.08
N GLN A 101 -0.69 24.14 8.49
CA GLN A 101 -0.24 24.74 7.22
C GLN A 101 -0.16 23.70 6.11
N PRO A 102 -0.52 24.05 4.87
CA PRO A 102 -0.34 23.16 3.75
C PRO A 102 1.16 22.96 3.48
N CYS A 103 1.57 21.70 3.32
CA CYS A 103 2.93 21.30 3.04
C CYS A 103 2.95 20.44 1.77
N LYS A 104 3.64 20.90 0.71
CA LYS A 104 3.71 20.21 -0.57
C LYS A 104 4.60 18.98 -0.43
N VAL A 105 4.01 17.81 -0.56
CA VAL A 105 4.69 16.51 -0.43
C VAL A 105 5.38 16.14 -1.73
N SER A 106 6.68 15.90 -1.64
CA SER A 106 7.49 15.36 -2.73
C SER A 106 7.68 13.85 -2.62
N ASN A 107 7.61 13.32 -1.40
CA ASN A 107 7.71 11.88 -1.14
C ASN A 107 6.78 11.53 0.02
N TYR A 108 5.80 10.69 -0.29
CA TYR A 108 4.90 10.07 0.69
C TYR A 108 5.00 8.57 0.53
N ARG A 109 5.12 7.86 1.64
CA ARG A 109 5.07 6.40 1.66
C ARG A 109 4.27 5.94 2.87
N ALA A 110 3.24 5.14 2.64
CA ALA A 110 2.54 4.40 3.68
C ALA A 110 2.83 2.91 3.52
N SER A 111 3.34 2.28 4.58
CA SER A 111 3.58 0.84 4.65
C SER A 111 2.66 0.26 5.71
N ILE A 112 1.75 -0.61 5.31
CA ILE A 112 0.65 -1.14 6.13
C ILE A 112 0.79 -2.65 6.26
N ASN A 113 0.64 -3.17 7.47
CA ASN A 113 0.50 -4.59 7.76
C ASN A 113 -0.80 -4.81 8.56
N TYR A 114 -1.80 -5.37 7.91
CA TYR A 114 -3.13 -5.55 8.47
C TYR A 114 -3.17 -6.66 9.56
N GLN A 115 -2.24 -7.62 9.52
CA GLN A 115 -2.21 -8.73 10.47
C GLN A 115 -1.86 -8.29 11.89
N ILE A 116 -1.10 -7.21 12.02
CA ILE A 116 -0.65 -6.66 13.30
C ILE A 116 -1.26 -5.29 13.61
N SER A 117 -2.25 -4.84 12.82
CA SER A 117 -2.77 -3.47 12.88
C SER A 117 -1.65 -2.43 12.82
N GLY A 118 -0.68 -2.65 11.92
CA GLY A 118 0.55 -1.86 11.83
C GLY A 118 0.54 -0.95 10.61
N MET A 119 0.97 0.29 10.79
CA MET A 119 1.18 1.25 9.70
C MET A 119 2.33 2.19 10.04
N ARG A 120 3.20 2.44 9.05
CA ARG A 120 4.19 3.52 9.08
C ARG A 120 3.94 4.45 7.91
N VAL A 121 3.74 5.72 8.20
CA VAL A 121 3.66 6.79 7.19
C VAL A 121 4.93 7.62 7.27
N GLN A 122 5.60 7.79 6.13
CA GLN A 122 6.78 8.61 5.98
C GLN A 122 6.49 9.69 4.95
N TYR A 123 6.90 10.92 5.23
CA TYR A 123 6.77 12.00 4.26
C TYR A 123 7.92 13.00 4.33
N THR A 124 8.19 13.60 3.18
CA THR A 124 9.01 14.81 3.05
C THR A 124 8.20 15.82 2.26
N CYS A 125 8.08 17.03 2.80
CA CYS A 125 7.30 18.09 2.17
C CYS A 125 7.94 19.47 2.35
N ALA A 126 7.55 20.43 1.53
CA ALA A 126 7.96 21.82 1.57
C ALA A 126 6.80 22.72 2.02
N LEU A 127 7.02 23.49 3.07
CA LEU A 127 6.10 24.55 3.52
C LEU A 127 6.10 25.73 2.55
N PRO A 128 5.08 26.62 2.58
CA PRO A 128 5.01 27.80 1.70
C PRO A 128 6.23 28.73 1.80
N ASN A 129 6.90 28.76 2.94
CA ASN A 129 8.13 29.54 3.15
C ASN A 129 9.41 28.83 2.64
N GLY A 130 9.28 27.68 1.95
CA GLY A 130 10.39 26.90 1.42
C GLY A 130 11.08 25.98 2.44
N GLN A 131 10.69 26.00 3.72
CA GLN A 131 11.26 25.08 4.72
C GLN A 131 10.82 23.64 4.45
N SER A 132 11.79 22.73 4.44
CA SER A 132 11.51 21.29 4.36
C SER A 132 11.05 20.74 5.71
N ARG A 133 10.11 19.81 5.67
CA ARG A 133 9.65 19.02 6.82
C ARG A 133 9.67 17.54 6.47
N THR A 134 10.06 16.73 7.42
CA THR A 134 9.97 15.27 7.37
C THR A 134 9.15 14.80 8.55
N GLY A 135 8.42 13.71 8.37
CA GLY A 135 7.70 13.05 9.44
C GLY A 135 7.67 11.55 9.23
N ILE A 136 7.74 10.80 10.34
CA ILE A 136 7.56 9.36 10.36
C ILE A 136 6.57 9.04 11.48
N GLU A 137 5.36 8.70 11.10
CA GLU A 137 4.24 8.41 11.99
C GLU A 137 4.01 6.89 12.02
N VAL A 138 3.93 6.30 13.19
CA VAL A 138 3.82 4.84 13.33
C VAL A 138 2.70 4.45 14.27
N VAL A 139 1.98 3.40 13.91
CA VAL A 139 1.05 2.67 14.78
C VAL A 139 1.30 1.17 14.65
N SER A 140 1.22 0.44 15.76
CA SER A 140 1.28 -1.02 15.78
C SER A 140 0.50 -1.55 16.97
N GLY A 141 -0.61 -2.25 16.69
CA GLY A 141 -1.53 -2.70 17.72
C GLY A 141 -2.05 -1.57 18.57
N ALA A 142 -1.76 -1.58 19.88
CA ALA A 142 -2.19 -0.57 20.84
C ALA A 142 -1.18 0.56 21.07
N PHE A 143 -0.16 0.68 20.22
CA PHE A 143 0.91 1.67 20.39
C PHE A 143 1.02 2.60 19.19
N ALA A 144 1.23 3.88 19.47
CA ALA A 144 1.53 4.89 18.46
C ALA A 144 2.75 5.72 18.90
N TRP A 145 3.63 6.02 17.95
CA TRP A 145 4.83 6.81 18.18
C TRP A 145 5.29 7.51 16.91
N ASP A 146 6.14 8.51 17.06
CA ASP A 146 6.82 9.17 15.96
C ASP A 146 8.29 8.74 15.94
N GLU A 147 8.91 8.70 14.76
CA GLU A 147 10.31 8.34 14.60
C GLU A 147 11.08 9.52 13.97
N ASP A 148 12.33 9.73 14.41
CA ASP A 148 13.27 10.65 13.75
C ASP A 148 13.94 10.00 12.54
N ILE A 149 14.15 8.68 12.61
CA ILE A 149 14.59 7.82 11.50
C ILE A 149 13.77 6.54 11.49
N VAL A 150 13.64 5.91 10.35
CA VAL A 150 12.92 4.63 10.20
C VAL A 150 13.54 3.55 11.08
N GLY A 151 12.71 2.95 11.94
CA GLY A 151 13.13 1.92 12.89
C GLY A 151 13.87 2.46 14.11
N ALA A 152 13.63 3.72 14.47
CA ALA A 152 14.17 4.33 15.68
C ALA A 152 13.97 3.45 16.92
N GLY A 153 15.01 3.30 17.73
CA GLY A 153 14.99 2.55 18.98
C GLY A 153 14.94 1.03 18.84
N LEU A 154 14.97 0.46 17.63
CA LEU A 154 15.04 -0.98 17.40
C LEU A 154 16.48 -1.51 17.53
N VAL A 155 17.44 -0.66 17.26
CA VAL A 155 18.86 -0.93 17.45
C VAL A 155 19.40 0.10 18.46
N PRO A 156 20.14 -0.31 19.51
CA PRO A 156 20.69 0.62 20.48
C PRO A 156 21.47 1.77 19.82
N GLY A 157 21.17 3.00 20.23
CA GLY A 157 21.82 4.21 19.71
C GLY A 157 21.39 4.63 18.29
N ARG A 158 20.43 3.94 17.68
CA ARG A 158 19.91 4.29 16.35
C ARG A 158 18.53 4.92 16.44
N GLY A 159 18.49 6.25 16.39
CA GLY A 159 17.28 7.05 16.40
C GLY A 159 16.53 7.03 17.73
N THR A 160 15.54 7.90 17.84
CA THR A 160 14.72 8.07 19.04
C THR A 160 13.25 7.94 18.69
N PRO A 161 12.55 6.90 19.16
CA PRO A 161 11.10 6.81 19.03
C PRO A 161 10.46 7.68 20.11
N ALA A 162 9.52 8.54 19.72
CA ALA A 162 8.75 9.40 20.60
C ALA A 162 7.32 8.87 20.76
N PRO A 163 6.94 8.28 21.91
CA PRO A 163 5.58 7.79 22.14
C PRO A 163 4.54 8.90 21.92
N ASN A 164 3.51 8.62 21.10
CA ASN A 164 2.45 9.55 20.75
C ASN A 164 1.07 8.89 20.89
N ARG A 165 0.65 8.67 22.13
CA ARG A 165 -0.61 7.97 22.43
C ARG A 165 -1.85 8.69 21.92
N ASN A 166 -1.81 10.01 21.88
CA ASN A 166 -2.92 10.83 21.41
C ASN A 166 -3.23 10.57 19.92
N ALA A 167 -2.22 10.14 19.15
CA ALA A 167 -2.37 9.82 17.75
C ALA A 167 -2.87 8.38 17.50
N LEU A 168 -2.98 7.52 18.53
CA LEU A 168 -3.33 6.10 18.36
C LEU A 168 -4.65 5.92 17.59
N ASN A 169 -5.71 6.51 18.09
CA ASN A 169 -7.04 6.34 17.48
C ASN A 169 -7.09 6.88 16.05
N GLU A 170 -6.49 8.02 15.81
CA GLU A 170 -6.39 8.64 14.49
C GLU A 170 -5.67 7.72 13.50
N ARG A 171 -4.52 7.16 13.89
CA ARG A 171 -3.71 6.29 13.03
C ARG A 171 -4.40 4.96 12.77
N LEU A 172 -5.10 4.39 13.76
CA LEU A 172 -5.92 3.19 13.56
C LEU A 172 -7.13 3.47 12.65
N ILE A 173 -7.78 4.63 12.77
CA ILE A 173 -8.85 5.03 11.86
C ILE A 173 -8.30 5.13 10.43
N ARG A 174 -7.15 5.79 10.21
CA ARG A 174 -6.52 5.87 8.89
C ARG A 174 -6.19 4.49 8.33
N LEU A 175 -5.62 3.57 9.15
CA LEU A 175 -5.31 2.21 8.76
C LEU A 175 -6.56 1.44 8.31
N TRP A 176 -7.60 1.43 9.15
CA TRP A 176 -8.80 0.64 8.93
C TRP A 176 -9.82 1.31 8.01
N SER A 177 -9.64 2.58 7.67
CA SER A 177 -10.39 3.25 6.60
C SER A 177 -9.65 3.23 5.27
N SER A 178 -8.41 2.68 5.19
CA SER A 178 -7.67 2.54 3.93
C SER A 178 -8.38 1.62 2.93
N PRO A 179 -8.05 1.67 1.63
CA PRO A 179 -8.81 0.95 0.59
C PRO A 179 -9.01 -0.55 0.87
N GLN A 180 -7.97 -1.28 1.31
CA GLN A 180 -8.10 -2.68 1.71
C GLN A 180 -8.40 -2.85 3.20
N GLY A 181 -8.12 -1.86 4.04
CA GLY A 181 -8.42 -1.90 5.47
C GLY A 181 -9.91 -1.88 5.76
N ALA A 182 -10.67 -1.05 5.04
CA ALA A 182 -12.11 -0.89 5.25
C ALA A 182 -12.90 -2.19 5.03
N PRO A 183 -12.75 -2.94 3.93
CA PRO A 183 -13.44 -4.22 3.77
C PRO A 183 -12.99 -5.28 4.81
N LYS A 184 -11.71 -5.27 5.23
CA LYS A 184 -11.24 -6.15 6.32
C LYS A 184 -11.91 -5.81 7.66
N ALA A 185 -11.98 -4.53 8.01
CA ALA A 185 -12.66 -4.08 9.21
C ALA A 185 -14.17 -4.41 9.17
N ALA A 186 -14.80 -4.23 8.02
CA ALA A 186 -16.20 -4.62 7.80
C ALA A 186 -16.42 -6.12 7.97
N ALA A 187 -15.53 -6.96 7.41
CA ALA A 187 -15.58 -8.42 7.58
C ALA A 187 -15.37 -8.82 9.06
N ALA A 188 -14.37 -8.24 9.72
CA ALA A 188 -14.07 -8.51 11.13
C ALA A 188 -15.18 -8.06 12.08
N GLY A 189 -15.97 -7.05 11.71
CA GLY A 189 -17.11 -6.56 12.48
C GLY A 189 -18.25 -7.58 12.64
N GLY A 190 -18.33 -8.61 11.81
CA GLY A 190 -19.30 -9.70 11.90
C GLY A 190 -20.74 -9.16 11.97
N GLU A 191 -21.48 -9.54 13.00
CA GLU A 191 -22.87 -9.10 13.20
C GLU A 191 -23.00 -7.60 13.50
N ASN A 192 -21.93 -6.94 13.90
CA ASN A 192 -21.93 -5.48 14.12
C ASN A 192 -21.80 -4.70 12.82
N THR A 193 -21.42 -5.35 11.71
CA THR A 193 -21.42 -4.76 10.39
C THR A 193 -22.83 -4.79 9.80
N LYS A 194 -23.31 -3.66 9.32
CA LYS A 194 -24.62 -3.50 8.69
C LYS A 194 -24.44 -3.05 7.25
N VAL A 195 -25.37 -3.48 6.39
CA VAL A 195 -25.44 -3.05 4.99
C VAL A 195 -26.82 -2.45 4.74
N ALA A 196 -26.84 -1.34 4.02
CA ALA A 196 -28.03 -0.68 3.54
C ALA A 196 -27.82 -0.29 2.06
N ILE A 197 -28.91 0.00 1.36
CA ILE A 197 -28.85 0.68 0.06
C ILE A 197 -29.31 2.12 0.28
N GLU A 198 -28.43 3.07 0.01
CA GLU A 198 -28.70 4.49 0.09
C GLU A 198 -28.44 5.12 -1.28
N ASP A 199 -29.39 5.83 -1.83
CA ASP A 199 -29.32 6.44 -3.17
C ASP A 199 -28.89 5.44 -4.27
N GLY A 200 -29.33 4.18 -4.15
CA GLY A 200 -29.00 3.11 -5.09
C GLY A 200 -27.62 2.50 -4.93
N LYS A 201 -26.82 2.94 -3.96
CA LYS A 201 -25.46 2.43 -3.69
C LYS A 201 -25.44 1.57 -2.42
N PRO A 202 -24.62 0.50 -2.39
CA PRO A 202 -24.37 -0.21 -1.15
C PRO A 202 -23.62 0.68 -0.17
N VAL A 203 -24.12 0.72 1.07
CA VAL A 203 -23.51 1.43 2.18
C VAL A 203 -23.24 0.44 3.30
N VAL A 204 -21.99 0.33 3.72
CA VAL A 204 -21.52 -0.60 4.74
C VAL A 204 -21.10 0.16 5.98
N THR A 205 -21.76 -0.11 7.12
CA THR A 205 -21.44 0.49 8.42
C THR A 205 -20.78 -0.56 9.31
N PHE A 206 -19.61 -0.25 9.88
CA PHE A 206 -18.82 -1.20 10.67
C PHE A 206 -18.00 -0.53 11.76
N PRO A 207 -17.66 -1.25 12.87
CA PRO A 207 -16.77 -0.74 13.89
C PRO A 207 -15.32 -0.71 13.41
N ILE A 208 -14.55 0.28 13.88
CA ILE A 208 -13.09 0.34 13.62
C ILE A 208 -12.36 -0.55 14.64
N PRO A 209 -11.59 -1.56 14.20
CA PRO A 209 -10.83 -2.41 15.09
C PRO A 209 -9.83 -1.62 15.95
N GLY A 210 -9.81 -1.90 17.26
CA GLY A 210 -8.91 -1.25 18.21
C GLY A 210 -9.29 0.17 18.63
N VAL A 211 -10.42 0.72 18.13
CA VAL A 211 -10.89 2.07 18.48
C VAL A 211 -12.33 2.01 19.02
N PRO A 212 -12.51 1.79 20.33
CA PRO A 212 -13.84 1.69 20.93
C PRO A 212 -14.69 2.93 20.64
N GLY A 213 -15.92 2.71 20.18
CA GLY A 213 -16.87 3.78 19.86
C GLY A 213 -16.69 4.42 18.48
N ALA A 214 -15.65 4.08 17.73
CA ALA A 214 -15.48 4.54 16.34
C ALA A 214 -16.30 3.65 15.40
N ILE A 215 -17.17 4.28 14.61
CA ILE A 215 -17.99 3.62 13.59
C ILE A 215 -17.65 4.26 12.24
N ALA A 216 -17.33 3.41 11.28
CA ALA A 216 -17.12 3.79 9.89
C ALA A 216 -18.36 3.50 9.05
N LYS A 217 -18.58 4.33 8.03
CA LYS A 217 -19.60 4.19 7.00
C LYS A 217 -18.92 4.31 5.64
N ALA A 218 -18.88 3.22 4.87
CA ALA A 218 -18.33 3.18 3.52
C ALA A 218 -19.46 3.17 2.48
N THR A 219 -19.36 4.02 1.47
CA THR A 219 -20.22 4.01 0.29
C THR A 219 -19.46 3.36 -0.85
N LEU A 220 -20.07 2.36 -1.51
CA LEU A 220 -19.45 1.66 -2.63
C LEU A 220 -20.00 2.19 -3.95
N ASN A 221 -19.11 2.29 -4.96
CA ASN A 221 -19.47 2.62 -6.33
C ASN A 221 -20.09 1.40 -7.06
N ALA A 222 -20.41 1.59 -8.34
CA ALA A 222 -21.01 0.53 -9.18
C ALA A 222 -20.09 -0.69 -9.36
N GLU A 223 -18.78 -0.51 -9.23
CA GLU A 223 -17.75 -1.54 -9.30
C GLU A 223 -17.46 -2.19 -7.94
N ASN A 224 -18.30 -1.96 -6.93
CA ASN A 224 -18.13 -2.43 -5.55
C ASN A 224 -16.82 -1.99 -4.88
N GLN A 225 -16.26 -0.86 -5.28
CA GLN A 225 -15.10 -0.23 -4.66
C GLN A 225 -15.56 0.93 -3.76
N ALA A 226 -14.90 1.15 -2.63
CA ALA A 226 -15.25 2.29 -1.78
C ALA A 226 -14.93 3.60 -2.49
N GLU A 227 -15.91 4.46 -2.71
CA GLU A 227 -15.69 5.83 -3.19
C GLU A 227 -15.55 6.82 -2.03
N TYR A 228 -16.12 6.48 -0.87
CA TYR A 228 -16.15 7.32 0.31
C TYR A 228 -16.19 6.48 1.59
N VAL A 229 -15.36 6.83 2.57
CA VAL A 229 -15.40 6.24 3.91
C VAL A 229 -15.41 7.35 4.94
N GLN A 230 -16.45 7.42 5.77
CA GLN A 230 -16.54 8.37 6.87
C GLN A 230 -16.48 7.63 8.20
N THR A 231 -15.63 8.08 9.12
CA THR A 231 -15.53 7.55 10.49
C THR A 231 -15.86 8.65 11.49
N LYS A 232 -16.67 8.31 12.50
CA LYS A 232 -16.99 9.19 13.62
C LYS A 232 -16.42 8.63 14.91
N LEU A 233 -15.71 9.48 15.67
CA LEU A 233 -15.24 9.19 17.01
C LEU A 233 -15.46 10.43 17.89
N GLY A 234 -16.42 10.38 18.78
CA GLY A 234 -16.87 11.57 19.52
C GLY A 234 -17.35 12.66 18.55
N ASN A 235 -16.73 13.85 18.66
CA ASN A 235 -17.02 15.00 17.80
C ASN A 235 -16.10 15.09 16.56
N VAL A 236 -15.19 14.13 16.39
CA VAL A 236 -14.28 14.12 15.24
C VAL A 236 -14.87 13.29 14.12
N VAL A 237 -14.97 13.89 12.96
CA VAL A 237 -15.37 13.24 11.71
C VAL A 237 -14.13 13.17 10.81
N THR A 238 -13.73 11.96 10.44
CA THR A 238 -12.67 11.72 9.46
C THR A 238 -13.29 11.13 8.19
N GLU A 239 -12.95 11.69 7.05
CA GLU A 239 -13.51 11.32 5.75
C GLU A 239 -12.37 10.98 4.80
N PHE A 240 -12.53 9.89 4.07
CA PHE A 240 -11.65 9.48 2.99
C PHE A 240 -12.45 9.44 1.69
N ILE A 241 -11.93 10.07 0.65
CA ILE A 241 -12.46 10.05 -0.71
C ILE A 241 -11.46 9.30 -1.56
N TYR A 242 -11.94 8.31 -2.31
CA TYR A 242 -11.12 7.45 -3.16
C TYR A 242 -11.58 7.57 -4.61
N GLU A 243 -10.66 7.94 -5.48
CA GLU A 243 -10.93 8.19 -6.88
C GLU A 243 -9.90 7.53 -7.78
N LYS A 244 -10.24 7.38 -9.05
CA LYS A 244 -9.32 6.89 -10.09
C LYS A 244 -8.74 5.53 -9.75
N TYR A 245 -9.61 4.56 -9.48
CA TYR A 245 -9.19 3.19 -9.25
C TYR A 245 -8.48 2.63 -10.47
N GLU A 246 -7.29 2.08 -10.26
CA GLU A 246 -6.44 1.48 -11.29
C GLU A 246 -6.02 0.08 -10.84
N ASP A 247 -5.82 -0.83 -11.81
CA ASP A 247 -5.28 -2.14 -11.54
C ASP A 247 -3.79 -2.00 -11.20
N TYR A 248 -3.41 -2.39 -9.98
CA TYR A 248 -2.02 -2.35 -9.53
C TYR A 248 -1.17 -3.51 -10.08
N ASN A 249 -1.77 -4.47 -10.78
CA ASN A 249 -1.09 -5.63 -11.35
C ASN A 249 -1.46 -5.86 -12.82
N PRO A 250 -1.36 -4.86 -13.69
CA PRO A 250 -1.84 -4.93 -15.08
C PRO A 250 -1.06 -5.94 -15.94
N ALA A 251 0.09 -6.43 -15.47
CA ALA A 251 0.90 -7.41 -16.18
C ALA A 251 0.45 -8.86 -15.96
N ASP A 252 -0.39 -9.13 -14.95
CA ASP A 252 -0.93 -10.45 -14.63
C ASP A 252 -2.43 -10.48 -14.89
N ASP A 253 -2.83 -11.09 -16.01
CA ASP A 253 -4.24 -11.24 -16.42
C ASP A 253 -5.05 -12.20 -15.54
N LYS A 254 -4.42 -12.87 -14.59
CA LYS A 254 -5.06 -13.83 -13.66
C LYS A 254 -5.32 -13.26 -12.28
N VAL A 255 -4.66 -12.16 -11.95
CA VAL A 255 -4.70 -11.55 -10.62
C VAL A 255 -5.02 -10.07 -10.75
N TYR A 256 -6.29 -9.76 -10.61
CA TYR A 256 -6.75 -8.37 -10.57
C TYR A 256 -6.60 -7.79 -9.17
N GLY A 257 -6.32 -6.49 -9.11
CA GLY A 257 -6.31 -5.75 -7.86
C GLY A 257 -6.42 -4.27 -8.10
N TYR A 258 -7.36 -3.63 -7.43
CA TYR A 258 -7.62 -2.22 -7.65
C TYR A 258 -7.26 -1.39 -6.43
N LEU A 259 -6.61 -0.26 -6.68
CA LEU A 259 -6.28 0.76 -5.70
C LEU A 259 -6.60 2.15 -6.26
N PRO A 260 -7.03 3.09 -5.40
CA PRO A 260 -7.27 4.45 -5.86
C PRO A 260 -5.98 5.13 -6.27
N GLY A 261 -5.96 5.78 -7.43
CA GLY A 261 -4.88 6.66 -7.89
C GLY A 261 -4.93 8.04 -7.22
N HIS A 262 -6.04 8.38 -6.54
CA HIS A 262 -6.19 9.62 -5.80
C HIS A 262 -6.90 9.39 -4.47
N ILE A 263 -6.32 9.93 -3.39
CA ILE A 263 -6.80 9.80 -2.01
C ILE A 263 -6.88 11.17 -1.36
N VAL A 264 -8.07 11.52 -0.85
CA VAL A 264 -8.25 12.73 -0.05
C VAL A 264 -8.70 12.34 1.36
N GLU A 265 -7.98 12.78 2.39
CA GLU A 265 -8.41 12.70 3.79
C GLU A 265 -8.86 14.07 4.26
N LYS A 266 -10.06 14.13 4.85
CA LYS A 266 -10.56 15.33 5.54
C LYS A 266 -10.80 15.03 7.01
N ARG A 267 -10.63 16.07 7.83
CA ARG A 267 -10.92 16.00 9.25
C ARG A 267 -11.77 17.19 9.64
N ASN A 268 -13.00 16.92 10.12
CA ASN A 268 -14.02 17.95 10.36
C ASN A 268 -14.17 18.92 9.17
N GLY A 269 -14.20 18.36 7.94
CA GLY A 269 -14.33 19.11 6.69
C GLY A 269 -13.04 19.75 6.16
N VAL A 270 -11.94 19.78 6.94
CA VAL A 270 -10.65 20.33 6.50
C VAL A 270 -9.82 19.23 5.84
N THR A 271 -9.36 19.47 4.61
CA THR A 271 -8.45 18.55 3.92
C THR A 271 -7.11 18.51 4.63
N VAL A 272 -6.73 17.32 5.13
CA VAL A 272 -5.45 17.07 5.82
C VAL A 272 -4.46 16.29 4.97
N LEU A 273 -4.96 15.56 3.96
CA LEU A 273 -4.16 14.88 2.93
C LEU A 273 -4.88 14.98 1.59
N ASP A 274 -4.15 15.30 0.56
CA ASP A 274 -4.56 15.24 -0.85
C ASP A 274 -3.40 14.61 -1.62
N LEU A 275 -3.53 13.33 -2.00
CA LEU A 275 -2.45 12.49 -2.48
C LEU A 275 -2.78 11.89 -3.85
N THR A 276 -1.94 12.14 -4.83
CA THR A 276 -1.87 11.35 -6.06
C THR A 276 -0.94 10.17 -5.82
N VAL A 277 -1.46 8.96 -5.92
CA VAL A 277 -0.70 7.71 -5.77
C VAL A 277 0.11 7.47 -7.04
N THR A 278 1.39 7.18 -6.89
CA THR A 278 2.33 6.96 -8.01
C THR A 278 2.86 5.54 -8.08
N GLN A 279 2.82 4.83 -6.96
CA GLN A 279 3.27 3.44 -6.89
C GLN A 279 2.53 2.71 -5.78
N THR A 280 2.24 1.45 -6.04
CA THR A 280 1.64 0.53 -5.07
C THR A 280 2.36 -0.81 -5.09
N ASP A 281 2.43 -1.47 -3.92
CA ASP A 281 2.95 -2.82 -3.77
C ASP A 281 2.05 -3.56 -2.76
N VAL A 282 1.52 -4.70 -3.15
CA VAL A 282 0.60 -5.50 -2.35
C VAL A 282 1.24 -6.86 -2.05
N GLY A 283 1.25 -7.24 -0.78
CA GLY A 283 1.81 -8.53 -0.35
C GLY A 283 3.30 -8.51 -0.05
N ASN A 284 3.93 -7.34 0.09
CA ASN A 284 5.32 -7.23 0.49
C ASN A 284 5.53 -7.76 1.91
N LEU A 285 6.13 -8.95 2.03
CA LEU A 285 6.36 -9.64 3.31
C LEU A 285 7.33 -8.90 4.24
N TYR A 286 8.09 -7.93 3.74
CA TYR A 286 9.04 -7.15 4.53
C TYR A 286 8.41 -5.94 5.23
N VAL A 287 7.12 -5.71 5.06
CA VAL A 287 6.40 -4.68 5.83
C VAL A 287 6.21 -5.16 7.25
N VAL A 288 7.13 -4.77 8.11
CA VAL A 288 7.11 -5.04 9.55
C VAL A 288 7.10 -3.74 10.34
N VAL A 289 6.36 -3.72 11.45
CA VAL A 289 6.23 -2.54 12.31
C VAL A 289 6.49 -2.96 13.76
N PRO A 290 7.73 -3.35 14.09
CA PRO A 290 8.08 -3.76 15.45
C PRO A 290 8.01 -2.57 16.42
N ILE A 291 7.57 -2.84 17.65
CA ILE A 291 7.37 -1.81 18.68
C ILE A 291 8.69 -1.69 19.47
N PRO A 292 9.34 -0.50 19.50
CA PRO A 292 10.51 -0.26 20.32
C PRO A 292 10.21 -0.46 21.80
N GLU A 293 11.20 -0.96 22.58
CA GLU A 293 11.03 -1.22 24.01
C GLU A 293 10.67 0.04 24.80
N SER A 294 11.27 1.18 24.47
CA SER A 294 10.96 2.47 25.11
C SER A 294 9.50 2.92 24.87
N VAL A 295 8.89 2.57 23.72
CA VAL A 295 7.48 2.83 23.44
C VAL A 295 6.57 1.89 24.24
N ARG A 296 6.98 0.61 24.35
CA ARG A 296 6.23 -0.44 25.05
C ARG A 296 6.17 -0.20 26.55
N THR A 297 7.26 0.25 27.14
CA THR A 297 7.41 0.45 28.60
C THR A 297 6.91 1.80 29.09
N THR A 298 6.62 2.75 28.20
CA THR A 298 6.00 4.03 28.57
C THR A 298 4.64 3.77 29.19
N LYS A 299 4.49 3.98 30.50
CA LYS A 299 3.22 3.77 31.22
C LYS A 299 2.09 4.65 30.66
N PRO A 300 0.81 4.15 30.76
CA PRO A 300 -0.37 4.91 30.37
C PRO A 300 -0.53 6.19 31.17
#